data_717779f6d80d7b139a1476f8a22d8e1f
#
_entry.id   717779f6d80d7b139a1476f8a22d8e1f
#
_cell.length_a   1.000
_cell.length_b   1.000
_cell.length_c   1.000
_cell.angle_alpha   90.00
_cell.angle_beta   90.00
_cell.angle_gamma   90.00
#
_symmetry.space_group_name_H-M   'P 1'
#
loop_
_entity.id
_entity.type
_entity.pdbx_description
1 polymer ?
#
loop_
_entity_poly.entity_id
_entity_poly.type
_entity_poly.pdbx_seq_one_letter_code
_entity_poly.pdbx_strand_id
1 'polypeptide(L)'
;MRVLIINKFLYPNALYFGRFSEEKGIGTLIKVCKELPDVQFIFAGVGPLEDTIKGVSNIKNVGFQKGEALEKLIREARFSIYPSEWYENCPFSVMESQMYGTPVLGADIGGIPELIQVGKTGELFESGNAEDLKKKIVKLWGDKKVCAAYSKNCKDISFDTIDEYYEKIMKVYQ
;
A
#
# COMPACT_ATOMS: atom_id res chain seq x y z
N MET A 1 -21.72 13.27 16.19
CA MET A 1 -21.07 11.97 15.95
C MET A 1 -19.57 12.16 16.15
N ARG A 2 -18.99 11.69 17.26
CA ARG A 2 -17.55 11.79 17.49
C ARG A 2 -16.89 10.74 16.60
N VAL A 3 -16.20 11.18 15.56
CA VAL A 3 -15.28 10.33 14.82
C VAL A 3 -14.20 9.89 15.81
N LEU A 4 -14.21 8.63 16.19
CA LEU A 4 -13.08 8.01 16.88
C LEU A 4 -11.87 8.18 15.96
N ILE A 5 -10.99 9.11 16.32
CA ILE A 5 -9.65 9.17 15.71
C ILE A 5 -8.95 7.90 16.23
N ILE A 6 -9.07 6.82 15.47
CA ILE A 6 -8.30 5.61 15.72
C ILE A 6 -6.85 6.06 15.59
N ASN A 7 -6.12 5.98 16.70
CA ASN A 7 -4.75 6.44 16.75
C ASN A 7 -3.89 5.44 15.95
N LYS A 8 -3.75 5.67 14.64
CA LYS A 8 -2.95 4.87 13.68
C LYS A 8 -1.53 4.52 14.20
N PHE A 9 -1.11 5.17 15.29
CA PHE A 9 0.23 5.07 15.83
C PHE A 9 0.33 4.23 17.11
N LEU A 10 -0.79 3.73 17.66
CA LEU A 10 -0.77 2.87 18.85
C LEU A 10 -0.24 1.47 18.53
N TYR A 11 -0.58 0.91 17.36
CA TYR A 11 -0.09 -0.38 16.87
C TYR A 11 0.28 -0.25 15.41
N PRO A 12 1.47 0.35 15.11
CA PRO A 12 1.87 0.60 13.75
C PRO A 12 2.09 -0.70 13.00
N ASN A 13 1.59 -0.76 11.78
CA ASN A 13 1.88 -1.85 10.85
C ASN A 13 2.09 -1.30 9.45
N ALA A 14 2.84 -2.04 8.63
CA ALA A 14 2.91 -1.87 7.20
C ALA A 14 1.97 -2.90 6.57
N LEU A 15 1.03 -2.45 5.74
CA LEU A 15 0.00 -3.30 5.16
C LEU A 15 0.35 -3.66 3.72
N TYR A 16 0.31 -4.96 3.40
CA TYR A 16 0.16 -5.45 2.05
C TYR A 16 -1.24 -6.05 1.89
N PHE A 17 -1.95 -5.71 0.83
CA PHE A 17 -3.21 -6.36 0.47
C PHE A 17 -3.30 -6.59 -1.03
N GLY A 18 -3.57 -7.83 -1.39
CA GLY A 18 -3.59 -8.29 -2.77
C GLY A 18 -3.30 -9.79 -2.90
N ARG A 19 -3.21 -10.26 -4.14
CA ARG A 19 -2.86 -11.64 -4.43
C ARG A 19 -1.41 -11.96 -4.06
N PHE A 20 -1.16 -13.12 -3.45
CA PHE A 20 0.19 -13.58 -3.13
C PHE A 20 0.77 -14.34 -4.32
N SER A 21 1.36 -13.60 -5.26
CA SER A 21 1.92 -14.14 -6.50
C SER A 21 3.20 -13.41 -6.89
N GLU A 22 3.99 -13.99 -7.77
CA GLU A 22 5.32 -13.48 -8.15
C GLU A 22 5.21 -12.08 -8.77
N GLU A 23 4.28 -11.89 -9.70
CA GLU A 23 4.08 -10.62 -10.40
C GLU A 23 3.69 -9.46 -9.45
N LYS A 24 3.16 -9.79 -8.27
CA LYS A 24 2.84 -8.80 -7.23
C LYS A 24 4.02 -8.49 -6.31
N GLY A 25 5.21 -9.02 -6.61
CA GLY A 25 6.46 -8.72 -5.88
C GLY A 25 6.48 -9.24 -4.44
N ILE A 26 5.65 -10.26 -4.13
CA ILE A 26 5.58 -10.84 -2.78
C ILE A 26 6.92 -11.45 -2.36
N GLY A 27 7.63 -12.09 -3.28
CA GLY A 27 8.95 -12.67 -2.99
C GLY A 27 9.94 -11.64 -2.48
N THR A 28 10.05 -10.52 -3.18
CA THR A 28 10.91 -9.39 -2.79
C THR A 28 10.47 -8.79 -1.46
N LEU A 29 9.16 -8.58 -1.25
CA LEU A 29 8.65 -8.06 0.01
C LEU A 29 8.96 -8.98 1.20
N ILE A 30 8.74 -10.29 1.07
CA ILE A 30 9.02 -11.27 2.14
C ILE A 30 10.51 -11.30 2.49
N LYS A 31 11.39 -11.23 1.48
CA LYS A 31 12.84 -11.12 1.71
C LYS A 31 13.13 -9.92 2.61
N VAL A 32 12.57 -8.76 2.30
CA VAL A 32 12.76 -7.53 3.09
C VAL A 32 12.14 -7.66 4.48
N CYS A 33 10.95 -8.26 4.62
CA CYS A 33 10.33 -8.47 5.94
C CYS A 33 11.24 -9.27 6.88
N LYS A 34 11.90 -10.32 6.39
CA LYS A 34 12.84 -11.14 7.18
C LYS A 34 14.04 -10.34 7.70
N GLU A 35 14.44 -9.30 6.98
CA GLU A 35 15.56 -8.42 7.34
C GLU A 35 15.16 -7.27 8.28
N LEU A 36 13.85 -7.08 8.52
CA LEU A 36 13.32 -6.01 9.34
C LEU A 36 12.47 -6.54 10.51
N PRO A 37 13.04 -7.29 11.46
CA PRO A 37 12.26 -7.97 12.50
C PRO A 37 11.46 -7.02 13.41
N ASP A 38 11.88 -5.76 13.54
CA ASP A 38 11.20 -4.74 14.36
C ASP A 38 10.03 -4.07 13.65
N VAL A 39 9.85 -4.32 12.34
CA VAL A 39 8.72 -3.81 11.56
C VAL A 39 7.60 -4.85 11.56
N GLN A 40 6.41 -4.45 11.97
CA GLN A 40 5.23 -5.32 11.94
C GLN A 40 4.51 -5.20 10.59
N PHE A 41 4.30 -6.32 9.95
CA PHE A 41 3.60 -6.40 8.67
C PHE A 41 2.26 -7.12 8.83
N ILE A 42 1.23 -6.59 8.17
CA ILE A 42 -0.04 -7.29 7.98
C ILE A 42 -0.18 -7.61 6.50
N PHE A 43 -0.43 -8.88 6.20
CA PHE A 43 -0.68 -9.34 4.84
C PHE A 43 -2.14 -9.79 4.74
N ALA A 44 -2.90 -9.15 3.85
CA ALA A 44 -4.31 -9.42 3.59
C ALA A 44 -4.50 -9.92 2.16
N GLY A 45 -4.65 -11.21 2.01
CA GLY A 45 -4.79 -11.84 0.70
C GLY A 45 -4.57 -13.35 0.75
N VAL A 46 -4.62 -13.94 -0.43
CA VAL A 46 -4.33 -15.36 -0.67
C VAL A 46 -3.61 -15.51 -2.02
N GLY A 47 -2.95 -16.62 -2.23
CA GLY A 47 -2.32 -16.88 -3.52
C GLY A 47 -1.28 -18.01 -3.49
N PRO A 48 -0.67 -18.32 -4.63
CA PRO A 48 0.29 -19.42 -4.74
C PRO A 48 1.48 -19.35 -3.80
N LEU A 49 1.87 -18.13 -3.40
CA LEU A 49 3.02 -17.89 -2.52
C LEU A 49 2.65 -17.80 -1.03
N GLU A 50 1.44 -18.22 -0.64
CA GLU A 50 1.01 -18.14 0.76
C GLU A 50 1.89 -18.96 1.72
N ASP A 51 2.41 -20.08 1.27
CA ASP A 51 3.29 -20.92 2.08
C ASP A 51 4.64 -20.23 2.40
N THR A 52 5.08 -19.30 1.58
CA THR A 52 6.34 -18.57 1.76
C THR A 52 6.31 -17.58 2.93
N ILE A 53 5.11 -17.22 3.38
CA ILE A 53 4.89 -16.30 4.51
C ILE A 53 4.98 -17.05 5.84
N LYS A 54 4.73 -18.37 5.82
CA LYS A 54 4.71 -19.18 7.03
C LYS A 54 6.08 -19.14 7.74
N GLY A 55 6.03 -18.94 9.05
CA GLY A 55 7.24 -18.88 9.89
C GLY A 55 8.01 -17.56 9.89
N VAL A 56 7.52 -16.53 9.18
CA VAL A 56 8.08 -15.17 9.28
C VAL A 56 7.41 -14.46 10.44
N SER A 57 8.11 -14.32 11.56
CA SER A 57 7.57 -13.93 12.87
C SER A 57 6.92 -12.55 12.92
N ASN A 58 7.35 -11.63 12.05
CA ASN A 58 6.85 -10.25 11.99
C ASN A 58 5.81 -10.03 10.87
N ILE A 59 5.35 -11.10 10.22
CA ILE A 59 4.23 -11.06 9.27
C ILE A 59 3.00 -11.71 9.89
N LYS A 60 1.92 -10.96 9.99
CA LYS A 60 0.59 -11.48 10.33
C LYS A 60 -0.23 -11.63 9.06
N ASN A 61 -0.43 -12.89 8.60
CA ASN A 61 -1.38 -13.18 7.53
C ASN A 61 -2.81 -13.20 8.11
N VAL A 62 -3.70 -12.37 7.56
CA VAL A 62 -5.11 -12.30 7.95
C VAL A 62 -6.05 -12.90 6.91
N GLY A 63 -5.50 -13.54 5.87
CA GLY A 63 -6.25 -14.11 4.76
C GLY A 63 -6.90 -13.05 3.87
N PHE A 64 -7.78 -13.50 2.98
CA PHE A 64 -8.51 -12.60 2.09
C PHE A 64 -9.49 -11.73 2.86
N GLN A 65 -9.42 -10.41 2.66
CA GLN A 65 -10.30 -9.43 3.29
C GLN A 65 -11.04 -8.60 2.23
N LYS A 66 -12.25 -8.17 2.53
CA LYS A 66 -13.09 -7.29 1.68
C LYS A 66 -14.01 -6.42 2.51
N GLY A 67 -14.56 -5.38 1.87
CA GLY A 67 -15.52 -4.47 2.49
C GLY A 67 -14.96 -3.81 3.76
N GLU A 68 -15.79 -3.68 4.80
CA GLU A 68 -15.43 -3.00 6.05
C GLU A 68 -14.19 -3.58 6.75
N ALA A 69 -13.96 -4.90 6.62
CA ALA A 69 -12.79 -5.52 7.23
C ALA A 69 -11.48 -5.07 6.55
N LEU A 70 -11.46 -4.99 5.21
CA LEU A 70 -10.32 -4.46 4.46
C LEU A 70 -10.15 -2.96 4.71
N GLU A 71 -11.24 -2.20 4.65
CA GLU A 71 -11.22 -0.76 4.94
C GLU A 71 -10.59 -0.47 6.30
N LYS A 72 -10.97 -1.22 7.33
CA LYS A 72 -10.39 -1.08 8.67
C LYS A 72 -8.89 -1.32 8.67
N LEU A 73 -8.40 -2.38 8.01
CA LEU A 73 -6.97 -2.66 7.91
C LEU A 73 -6.22 -1.52 7.22
N ILE A 74 -6.76 -0.99 6.13
CA ILE A 74 -6.16 0.13 5.41
C ILE A 74 -6.11 1.36 6.30
N ARG A 75 -7.22 1.73 6.94
CA ARG A 75 -7.30 2.90 7.83
C ARG A 75 -6.36 2.81 9.04
N GLU A 76 -6.11 1.61 9.55
CA GLU A 76 -5.26 1.38 10.73
C GLU A 76 -3.77 1.26 10.36
N ALA A 77 -3.43 0.98 9.11
CA ALA A 77 -2.05 0.87 8.66
C ALA A 77 -1.30 2.22 8.72
N ARG A 78 -0.03 2.19 9.06
CA ARG A 78 0.84 3.37 8.99
C ARG A 78 1.06 3.78 7.54
N PHE A 79 1.31 2.81 6.68
CA PHE A 79 1.39 2.92 5.22
C PHE A 79 1.09 1.56 4.61
N SER A 80 0.68 1.54 3.36
CA SER A 80 0.57 0.33 2.57
C SER A 80 1.76 0.17 1.64
N ILE A 81 2.04 -1.08 1.25
CA ILE A 81 3.13 -1.42 0.33
C ILE A 81 2.51 -2.05 -0.91
N TYR A 82 2.91 -1.56 -2.08
CA TYR A 82 2.50 -2.09 -3.37
C TYR A 82 3.74 -2.44 -4.21
N PRO A 83 4.31 -3.66 -4.00
CA PRO A 83 5.63 -4.02 -4.50
C PRO A 83 5.61 -4.69 -5.87
N SER A 84 4.63 -4.37 -6.73
CA SER A 84 4.44 -5.04 -8.02
C SER A 84 5.72 -5.04 -8.87
N GLU A 85 5.99 -6.18 -9.47
CA GLU A 85 7.06 -6.40 -10.46
C GLU A 85 6.50 -6.56 -11.88
N TRP A 86 5.22 -6.23 -12.06
CA TRP A 86 4.52 -6.25 -13.32
C TRP A 86 4.00 -4.86 -13.68
N TYR A 87 3.86 -4.60 -14.97
CA TYR A 87 3.29 -3.34 -15.47
C TYR A 87 1.79 -3.27 -15.14
N GLU A 88 1.48 -2.61 -14.03
CA GLU A 88 0.10 -2.32 -13.65
C GLU A 88 -0.40 -1.11 -14.42
N ASN A 89 -1.63 -1.16 -14.90
CA ASN A 89 -2.24 -0.02 -15.58
C ASN A 89 -2.76 1.01 -14.56
N CYS A 90 -3.76 0.61 -13.77
CA CYS A 90 -4.37 1.47 -12.75
C CYS A 90 -4.72 0.63 -11.52
N PRO A 91 -3.77 0.40 -10.59
CA PRO A 91 -3.98 -0.48 -9.45
C PRO A 91 -4.92 0.14 -8.42
N PHE A 92 -6.15 -0.38 -8.33
CA PHE A 92 -7.16 0.09 -7.37
C PHE A 92 -6.67 0.05 -5.92
N SER A 93 -5.82 -0.91 -5.54
CA SER A 93 -5.28 -0.99 -4.19
C SER A 93 -4.49 0.25 -3.77
N VAL A 94 -3.79 0.90 -4.72
CA VAL A 94 -3.09 2.18 -4.47
C VAL A 94 -4.11 3.28 -4.22
N MET A 95 -5.14 3.36 -5.07
CA MET A 95 -6.22 4.35 -4.94
C MET A 95 -7.00 4.16 -3.63
N GLU A 96 -7.42 2.93 -3.33
CA GLU A 96 -8.13 2.60 -2.08
C GLU A 96 -7.32 2.98 -0.84
N SER A 97 -6.02 2.69 -0.81
CA SER A 97 -5.15 3.13 0.28
C SER A 97 -5.23 4.63 0.51
N GLN A 98 -5.06 5.41 -0.56
CA GLN A 98 -5.06 6.86 -0.47
C GLN A 98 -6.44 7.42 -0.11
N MET A 99 -7.53 6.88 -0.69
CA MET A 99 -8.91 7.27 -0.36
C MET A 99 -9.22 7.07 1.13
N TYR A 100 -8.67 6.04 1.75
CA TYR A 100 -8.80 5.81 3.19
C TYR A 100 -7.76 6.55 4.04
N GLY A 101 -6.99 7.45 3.41
CA GLY A 101 -5.99 8.28 4.08
C GLY A 101 -4.75 7.51 4.51
N THR A 102 -4.36 6.45 3.79
CA THR A 102 -3.17 5.66 4.08
C THR A 102 -2.13 5.88 2.98
N PRO A 103 -0.91 6.38 3.33
CA PRO A 103 0.15 6.61 2.36
C PRO A 103 0.61 5.31 1.72
N VAL A 104 1.10 5.38 0.49
CA VAL A 104 1.54 4.22 -0.27
C VAL A 104 3.04 4.25 -0.50
N LEU A 105 3.71 3.13 -0.25
CA LEU A 105 5.04 2.82 -0.77
C LEU A 105 4.85 1.93 -2.00
N GLY A 106 4.97 2.49 -3.19
CA GLY A 106 4.73 1.81 -4.46
C GLY A 106 6.02 1.50 -5.22
N ALA A 107 6.00 0.43 -6.01
CA ALA A 107 7.07 0.17 -6.98
C ALA A 107 7.02 1.19 -8.14
N ASP A 108 8.18 1.64 -8.58
CA ASP A 108 8.32 2.55 -9.73
C ASP A 108 8.23 1.75 -11.03
N ILE A 109 7.00 1.36 -11.40
CA ILE A 109 6.70 0.58 -12.61
C ILE A 109 5.25 0.81 -13.07
N GLY A 110 5.05 0.82 -14.39
CA GLY A 110 3.73 0.96 -15.01
C GLY A 110 3.02 2.25 -14.60
N GLY A 111 1.72 2.17 -14.31
CA GLY A 111 0.90 3.30 -13.87
C GLY A 111 0.94 3.60 -12.37
N ILE A 112 1.72 2.85 -11.57
CA ILE A 112 1.83 3.09 -10.12
C ILE A 112 2.36 4.49 -9.80
N PRO A 113 3.43 4.98 -10.46
CA PRO A 113 3.98 6.32 -10.21
C PRO A 113 2.99 7.46 -10.49
N GLU A 114 2.05 7.26 -11.41
CA GLU A 114 1.04 8.27 -11.76
C GLU A 114 0.04 8.51 -10.62
N LEU A 115 -0.17 7.51 -9.76
CA LEU A 115 -1.10 7.56 -8.65
C LEU A 115 -0.47 8.09 -7.34
N ILE A 116 0.86 8.14 -7.25
CA ILE A 116 1.57 8.49 -6.02
C ILE A 116 2.29 9.82 -6.16
N GLN A 117 1.85 10.83 -5.43
CA GLN A 117 2.59 12.09 -5.32
C GLN A 117 3.75 11.91 -4.34
N VAL A 118 4.96 11.63 -4.90
CA VAL A 118 6.17 11.38 -4.11
C VAL A 118 6.45 12.53 -3.14
N GLY A 119 6.71 12.19 -1.88
CA GLY A 119 6.94 13.18 -0.83
C GLY A 119 5.68 13.87 -0.31
N LYS A 120 4.48 13.53 -0.83
CA LYS A 120 3.20 14.09 -0.40
C LYS A 120 2.19 13.03 0.04
N THR A 121 1.99 11.99 -0.76
CA THR A 121 1.01 10.93 -0.48
C THR A 121 1.65 9.56 -0.35
N GLY A 122 2.95 9.47 -0.60
CA GLY A 122 3.71 8.25 -0.51
C GLY A 122 5.14 8.40 -1.03
N GLU A 123 5.77 7.26 -1.23
CA GLU A 123 7.13 7.13 -1.78
C GLU A 123 7.11 6.09 -2.89
N LEU A 124 8.12 6.15 -3.76
CA LEU A 124 8.41 5.13 -4.75
C LEU A 124 9.73 4.44 -4.43
N PHE A 125 9.86 3.18 -4.84
CA PHE A 125 11.10 2.42 -4.83
C PHE A 125 11.27 1.71 -6.17
N GLU A 126 12.50 1.40 -6.54
CA GLU A 126 12.82 0.69 -7.78
C GLU A 126 12.23 -0.73 -7.75
N SER A 127 11.38 -1.05 -8.75
CA SER A 127 10.69 -2.34 -8.84
C SER A 127 11.68 -3.51 -8.81
N GLY A 128 11.39 -4.53 -7.99
CA GLY A 128 12.26 -5.71 -7.79
C GLY A 128 13.51 -5.44 -6.95
N ASN A 129 13.82 -4.20 -6.59
CA ASN A 129 14.99 -3.85 -5.79
C ASN A 129 14.69 -3.95 -4.28
N ALA A 130 15.08 -5.08 -3.67
CA ALA A 130 14.88 -5.33 -2.25
C ALA A 130 15.58 -4.32 -1.34
N GLU A 131 16.78 -3.85 -1.70
CA GLU A 131 17.54 -2.90 -0.88
C GLU A 131 16.89 -1.52 -0.88
N ASP A 132 16.40 -1.04 -2.03
CA ASP A 132 15.68 0.23 -2.08
C ASP A 132 14.33 0.14 -1.34
N LEU A 133 13.57 -0.95 -1.54
CA LEU A 133 12.34 -1.23 -0.78
C LEU A 133 12.60 -1.19 0.73
N LYS A 134 13.63 -1.89 1.20
CA LYS A 134 14.04 -1.91 2.60
C LYS A 134 14.35 -0.51 3.12
N LYS A 135 15.17 0.25 2.40
CA LYS A 135 15.52 1.63 2.75
C LYS A 135 14.29 2.52 2.91
N LYS A 136 13.33 2.42 1.98
CA LYS A 136 12.09 3.20 2.02
C LYS A 136 11.17 2.77 3.17
N ILE A 137 11.07 1.46 3.45
CA ILE A 137 10.32 0.95 4.62
C ILE A 137 10.92 1.51 5.91
N VAL A 138 12.24 1.42 6.09
CA VAL A 138 12.92 1.95 7.30
C VAL A 138 12.67 3.44 7.46
N LYS A 139 12.75 4.23 6.39
CA LYS A 139 12.43 5.67 6.41
C LYS A 139 11.01 5.92 6.91
N LEU A 140 10.01 5.29 6.30
CA LEU A 140 8.59 5.50 6.66
C LEU A 140 8.27 4.93 8.05
N TRP A 141 8.88 3.82 8.43
CA TRP A 141 8.70 3.23 9.75
C TRP A 141 9.30 4.09 10.86
N GLY A 142 10.46 4.69 10.63
CA GLY A 142 11.14 5.56 11.59
C GLY A 142 10.50 6.93 11.74
N ASP A 143 9.85 7.47 10.70
CA ASP A 143 9.33 8.84 10.71
C ASP A 143 7.79 8.89 10.75
N LYS A 144 7.25 8.88 11.98
CA LYS A 144 5.81 9.01 12.23
C LYS A 144 5.23 10.33 11.72
N LYS A 145 6.02 11.42 11.73
CA LYS A 145 5.54 12.74 11.31
C LYS A 145 5.35 12.81 9.81
N VAL A 146 6.27 12.22 9.06
CA VAL A 146 6.15 12.12 7.59
C VAL A 146 4.92 11.29 7.22
N CYS A 147 4.73 10.11 7.82
CA CYS A 147 3.53 9.30 7.54
C CYS A 147 2.23 10.04 7.91
N ALA A 148 2.21 10.80 9.01
CA ALA A 148 1.04 11.58 9.40
C ALA A 148 0.76 12.72 8.41
N ALA A 149 1.80 13.40 7.90
CA ALA A 149 1.65 14.42 6.88
C ALA A 149 1.12 13.82 5.56
N TYR A 150 1.69 12.71 5.12
CA TYR A 150 1.21 12.00 3.93
C TYR A 150 -0.24 11.53 4.09
N SER A 151 -0.59 10.98 5.26
CA SER A 151 -1.97 10.56 5.57
C SER A 151 -2.97 11.72 5.50
N LYS A 152 -2.57 12.92 5.90
CA LYS A 152 -3.39 14.12 5.75
C LYS A 152 -3.59 14.48 4.29
N ASN A 153 -2.50 14.50 3.51
CA ASN A 153 -2.53 14.84 2.09
C ASN A 153 -3.35 13.81 1.27
N CYS A 154 -3.31 12.53 1.63
CA CYS A 154 -4.13 11.51 0.98
C CYS A 154 -5.63 11.81 1.05
N LYS A 155 -6.11 12.47 2.11
CA LYS A 155 -7.52 12.84 2.25
C LYS A 155 -7.97 13.93 1.28
N ASP A 156 -7.04 14.67 0.72
CA ASP A 156 -7.28 15.75 -0.24
C ASP A 156 -7.22 15.24 -1.69
N ILE A 157 -6.91 13.94 -1.90
CA ILE A 157 -6.94 13.32 -3.23
C ILE A 157 -8.39 12.99 -3.58
N SER A 158 -8.79 13.38 -4.78
CA SER A 158 -10.01 12.90 -5.42
C SER A 158 -9.64 12.10 -6.66
N PHE A 159 -10.25 10.95 -6.81
CA PHE A 159 -10.23 10.19 -8.06
C PHE A 159 -11.54 10.42 -8.79
N ASP A 160 -11.50 10.38 -10.12
CA ASP A 160 -12.71 10.51 -10.93
C ASP A 160 -13.73 9.44 -10.54
N THR A 161 -14.97 9.84 -10.45
CA THR A 161 -16.10 8.90 -10.44
C THR A 161 -16.20 8.22 -11.79
N ILE A 162 -16.97 7.13 -11.87
CA ILE A 162 -17.23 6.44 -13.15
C ILE A 162 -17.83 7.39 -14.18
N ASP A 163 -18.73 8.27 -13.76
CA ASP A 163 -19.38 9.22 -14.65
C ASP A 163 -18.39 10.29 -15.15
N GLU A 164 -17.57 10.85 -14.28
CA GLU A 164 -16.52 11.82 -14.66
C GLU A 164 -15.50 11.20 -15.61
N TYR A 165 -15.09 9.95 -15.35
CA TYR A 165 -14.19 9.21 -16.23
C TYR A 165 -14.82 8.93 -17.59
N TYR A 166 -16.10 8.50 -17.61
CA TYR A 166 -16.86 8.31 -18.83
C TYR A 166 -16.93 9.59 -19.68
N GLU A 167 -17.27 10.71 -19.09
CA GLU A 167 -17.32 12.01 -19.76
C GLU A 167 -15.95 12.42 -20.36
N LYS A 168 -14.86 12.14 -19.66
CA LYS A 168 -13.51 12.39 -20.18
C LYS A 168 -13.19 11.51 -21.39
N ILE A 169 -13.51 10.23 -21.33
CA ILE A 169 -13.29 9.31 -22.44
C ILE A 169 -14.14 9.72 -23.66
N MET A 170 -15.40 10.04 -23.47
CA MET A 170 -16.28 10.42 -24.58
C MET A 170 -15.80 11.67 -25.33
N LYS A 171 -15.08 12.58 -24.65
CA LYS A 171 -14.46 13.75 -25.32
C LYS A 171 -13.29 13.37 -26.22
N VAL A 172 -12.66 12.23 -26.00
CA VAL A 172 -11.55 11.76 -26.86
C VAL A 172 -12.07 11.13 -28.15
N TYR A 173 -13.30 10.59 -28.12
CA TYR A 173 -13.93 9.94 -29.28
C TYR A 173 -14.82 10.88 -30.12
N GLN A 174 -14.95 12.16 -29.77
CA GLN A 174 -15.61 13.20 -30.54
C GLN A 174 -14.62 13.98 -31.38
#